data_853803416060254655e98b29d7439991
#
_entry.id   853803416060254655e98b29d7439991
#
_cell.length_a   1.000
_cell.length_b   1.000
_cell.length_c   1.000
_cell.angle_alpha   90.00
_cell.angle_beta   90.00
_cell.angle_gamma   90.00
#
_symmetry.space_group_name_H-M   'P 1'
#
loop_
_entity.id
_entity.type
_entity.pdbx_description
1 polymer ?
#
loop_
_entity_poly.entity_id
_entity_poly.type
_entity_poly.pdbx_seq_one_letter_code
_entity_poly.pdbx_strand_id
1 'polypeptide(L)'
;GRRSVSPRRLPPDAKPATEKVSETNTPRPVEVALLASVFVVAACGLVYELAAAALASYVLGDSVLQFSTIIGAYLFAMGVGSYLSRFFERQLPAHFLRIELLVALIGGALPALLFIANAWAPGAFRLLLYGLVLMVGTLVGLEIPLVMRILKRNVALRDLVSQVLTFDCLGALAVSVAFPLVLVPQLGLIRTGLLFGLMNAAVALWAVWLFRGELRRLRAHAVA
;
A
#
# COMPACT_ATOMS: atom_id res chain seq x y z
N GLY A 1 24.39 -62.31 31.47
CA GLY A 1 24.71 -61.05 32.09
C GLY A 1 23.71 -59.95 31.62
N ARG A 2 22.60 -59.76 32.38
CA ARG A 2 21.66 -58.68 32.18
C ARG A 2 22.23 -57.45 32.91
N ARG A 3 22.59 -56.37 32.15
CA ARG A 3 22.92 -55.09 32.77
C ARG A 3 21.61 -54.36 33.04
N SER A 4 21.31 -54.15 34.32
CA SER A 4 20.21 -53.31 34.78
C SER A 4 20.58 -51.86 34.55
N VAL A 5 19.78 -51.16 33.68
CA VAL A 5 19.87 -49.72 33.48
C VAL A 5 19.06 -49.05 34.60
N SER A 6 19.75 -48.37 35.50
CA SER A 6 19.14 -47.57 36.56
C SER A 6 18.43 -46.36 35.98
N PRO A 7 17.19 -46.06 36.39
CA PRO A 7 16.50 -44.84 35.91
C PRO A 7 17.16 -43.61 36.54
N ARG A 8 17.64 -42.71 35.68
CA ARG A 8 18.19 -41.40 36.04
C ARG A 8 17.09 -40.55 36.68
N ARG A 9 17.15 -40.36 38.02
CA ARG A 9 16.25 -39.41 38.71
C ARG A 9 16.56 -38.00 38.23
N LEU A 10 15.52 -37.31 37.74
CA LEU A 10 15.55 -35.87 37.44
C LEU A 10 15.68 -35.10 38.78
N PRO A 11 16.44 -34.00 38.82
CA PRO A 11 16.55 -33.17 40.01
C PRO A 11 15.20 -32.52 40.36
N PRO A 12 14.85 -32.41 41.67
CA PRO A 12 13.55 -31.94 42.14
C PRO A 12 13.27 -30.45 41.92
N ASP A 13 14.22 -29.70 41.37
CA ASP A 13 14.11 -28.24 41.20
C ASP A 13 14.01 -27.77 39.73
N ALA A 14 13.57 -28.63 38.82
CA ALA A 14 13.16 -28.16 37.50
C ALA A 14 11.86 -27.34 37.64
N LYS A 15 11.99 -26.06 38.00
CA LYS A 15 10.89 -25.09 37.82
C LYS A 15 10.39 -25.25 36.40
N PRO A 16 9.07 -25.39 36.19
CA PRO A 16 8.53 -25.37 34.85
C PRO A 16 9.00 -24.06 34.21
N ALA A 17 9.61 -24.16 33.03
CA ALA A 17 9.88 -22.99 32.21
C ALA A 17 8.55 -22.29 32.03
N THR A 18 8.31 -21.29 32.88
CA THR A 18 7.21 -20.35 32.66
C THR A 18 7.45 -19.79 31.28
N GLU A 19 6.69 -20.31 30.35
CA GLU A 19 6.47 -19.76 29.04
C GLU A 19 6.30 -18.26 29.28
N LYS A 20 7.29 -17.47 28.85
CA LYS A 20 7.19 -16.02 28.86
C LYS A 20 6.06 -15.69 27.91
N VAL A 21 4.85 -15.67 28.46
CA VAL A 21 3.68 -15.09 27.81
C VAL A 21 4.05 -13.66 27.50
N SER A 22 4.33 -13.47 26.22
CA SER A 22 4.11 -12.25 25.46
C SER A 22 4.27 -10.95 26.28
N GLU A 23 5.47 -10.37 26.24
CA GLU A 23 5.58 -8.94 26.32
C GLU A 23 4.56 -8.34 25.34
N THR A 24 3.63 -7.57 25.87
CA THR A 24 2.70 -6.74 25.10
C THR A 24 3.57 -5.84 24.21
N ASN A 25 3.71 -6.24 22.97
CA ASN A 25 4.53 -5.57 21.97
C ASN A 25 3.75 -4.29 21.60
N THR A 26 3.91 -3.24 22.40
CA THR A 26 3.39 -1.91 22.05
C THR A 26 4.01 -1.55 20.70
N PRO A 27 3.22 -1.38 19.66
CA PRO A 27 3.74 -1.12 18.33
C PRO A 27 4.61 0.13 18.36
N ARG A 28 5.82 0.04 17.81
CA ARG A 28 6.72 1.18 17.74
C ARG A 28 6.04 2.28 16.92
N PRO A 29 6.24 3.58 17.26
CA PRO A 29 5.57 4.68 16.55
C PRO A 29 5.79 4.65 15.03
N VAL A 30 6.92 4.10 14.58
CA VAL A 30 7.22 3.89 13.16
C VAL A 30 6.31 2.82 12.52
N GLU A 31 6.01 1.76 13.24
CA GLU A 31 5.09 0.70 12.77
C GLU A 31 3.68 1.22 12.59
N VAL A 32 3.15 1.93 13.59
CA VAL A 32 1.82 2.54 13.53
C VAL A 32 1.75 3.54 12.37
N ALA A 33 2.80 4.34 12.20
CA ALA A 33 2.88 5.30 11.12
C ALA A 33 2.87 4.65 9.73
N LEU A 34 3.63 3.56 9.56
CA LEU A 34 3.64 2.81 8.29
C LEU A 34 2.31 2.11 8.02
N LEU A 35 1.65 1.54 9.03
CA LEU A 35 0.32 0.94 8.88
C LEU A 35 -0.74 2.00 8.55
N ALA A 36 -0.66 3.18 9.16
CA ALA A 36 -1.54 4.30 8.80
C ALA A 36 -1.29 4.78 7.36
N SER A 37 -0.02 4.76 6.89
CA SER A 37 0.28 5.07 5.49
C SER A 37 -0.33 4.04 4.53
N VAL A 38 -0.31 2.75 4.86
CA VAL A 38 -0.96 1.70 4.07
C VAL A 38 -2.45 1.98 3.88
N PHE A 39 -3.15 2.37 4.96
CA PHE A 39 -4.57 2.73 4.88
C PHE A 39 -4.81 3.88 3.89
N VAL A 40 -4.03 4.96 3.97
CA VAL A 40 -4.19 6.12 3.08
C VAL A 40 -3.83 5.77 1.64
N VAL A 41 -2.76 5.03 1.44
CA VAL A 41 -2.30 4.59 0.12
C VAL A 41 -3.33 3.69 -0.57
N ALA A 42 -3.90 2.72 0.16
CA ALA A 42 -4.98 1.88 -0.35
C ALA A 42 -6.22 2.70 -0.74
N ALA A 43 -6.59 3.67 0.11
CA ALA A 43 -7.67 4.60 -0.19
C ALA A 43 -7.40 5.41 -1.47
N CYS A 44 -6.18 5.93 -1.65
CA CYS A 44 -5.78 6.67 -2.85
C CYS A 44 -5.81 5.77 -4.10
N GLY A 45 -5.22 4.57 -4.03
CA GLY A 45 -5.20 3.62 -5.14
C GLY A 45 -6.60 3.28 -5.64
N LEU A 46 -7.54 3.01 -4.73
CA LEU A 46 -8.93 2.72 -5.09
C LEU A 46 -9.65 3.95 -5.67
N VAL A 47 -9.37 5.17 -5.19
CA VAL A 47 -9.94 6.39 -5.80
C VAL A 47 -9.53 6.52 -7.27
N TYR A 48 -8.26 6.27 -7.58
CA TYR A 48 -7.77 6.36 -8.97
C TYR A 48 -8.43 5.32 -9.88
N GLU A 49 -8.58 4.09 -9.38
CA GLU A 49 -9.28 3.01 -10.08
C GLU A 49 -10.75 3.36 -10.35
N LEU A 50 -11.48 3.77 -9.32
CA LEU A 50 -12.89 4.13 -9.43
C LEU A 50 -13.10 5.37 -10.31
N ALA A 51 -12.22 6.36 -10.23
CA ALA A 51 -12.28 7.55 -11.08
C ALA A 51 -12.05 7.21 -12.55
N ALA A 52 -11.09 6.32 -12.85
CA ALA A 52 -10.86 5.81 -14.20
C ALA A 52 -12.08 5.05 -14.73
N ALA A 53 -12.65 4.16 -13.93
CA ALA A 53 -13.81 3.37 -14.31
C ALA A 53 -15.07 4.23 -14.51
N ALA A 54 -15.30 5.19 -13.62
CA ALA A 54 -16.43 6.13 -13.74
C ALA A 54 -16.30 6.98 -15.00
N LEU A 55 -15.11 7.50 -15.28
CA LEU A 55 -14.87 8.32 -16.48
C LEU A 55 -14.96 7.49 -17.76
N ALA A 56 -14.44 6.27 -17.76
CA ALA A 56 -14.58 5.34 -18.87
C ALA A 56 -16.07 5.06 -19.17
N SER A 57 -16.85 4.79 -18.14
CA SER A 57 -18.29 4.59 -18.25
C SER A 57 -19.01 5.81 -18.81
N TYR A 58 -18.62 7.02 -18.35
CA TYR A 58 -19.21 8.28 -18.83
C TYR A 58 -18.92 8.55 -20.29
N VAL A 59 -17.68 8.30 -20.76
CA VAL A 59 -17.23 8.64 -22.12
C VAL A 59 -17.55 7.55 -23.12
N LEU A 60 -17.37 6.29 -22.75
CA LEU A 60 -17.49 5.14 -23.67
C LEU A 60 -18.87 4.46 -23.58
N GLY A 61 -19.68 4.77 -22.58
CA GLY A 61 -20.94 4.09 -22.30
C GLY A 61 -20.72 2.71 -21.68
N ASP A 62 -21.78 1.89 -21.61
CA ASP A 62 -21.77 0.52 -21.04
C ASP A 62 -21.01 0.41 -19.70
N SER A 63 -21.65 0.88 -18.64
CA SER A 63 -21.03 0.94 -17.30
C SER A 63 -20.50 -0.42 -16.83
N VAL A 64 -21.23 -1.50 -17.09
CA VAL A 64 -20.82 -2.84 -16.62
C VAL A 64 -19.54 -3.28 -17.31
N LEU A 65 -19.46 -3.10 -18.63
CA LEU A 65 -18.28 -3.46 -19.40
C LEU A 65 -17.06 -2.60 -18.98
N GLN A 66 -17.27 -1.27 -18.85
CA GLN A 66 -16.16 -0.37 -18.51
C GLN A 66 -15.64 -0.62 -17.09
N PHE A 67 -16.50 -0.71 -16.08
CA PHE A 67 -16.07 -1.03 -14.71
C PHE A 67 -15.36 -2.38 -14.66
N SER A 68 -15.91 -3.43 -15.26
CA SER A 68 -15.32 -4.76 -15.23
C SER A 68 -13.94 -4.80 -15.90
N THR A 69 -13.79 -4.16 -17.06
CA THR A 69 -12.51 -4.17 -17.79
C THR A 69 -11.45 -3.29 -17.12
N ILE A 70 -11.82 -2.14 -16.54
CA ILE A 70 -10.89 -1.27 -15.81
C ILE A 70 -10.43 -1.95 -14.53
N ILE A 71 -11.35 -2.51 -13.73
CA ILE A 71 -11.00 -3.26 -12.51
C ILE A 71 -10.08 -4.43 -12.86
N GLY A 72 -10.41 -5.21 -13.88
CA GLY A 72 -9.57 -6.33 -14.32
C GLY A 72 -8.17 -5.90 -14.77
N ALA A 73 -8.07 -4.82 -15.57
CA ALA A 73 -6.79 -4.27 -16.02
C ALA A 73 -5.96 -3.73 -14.86
N TYR A 74 -6.60 -3.04 -13.90
CA TYR A 74 -5.95 -2.50 -12.72
C TYR A 74 -5.40 -3.60 -11.81
N LEU A 75 -6.21 -4.61 -11.49
CA LEU A 75 -5.79 -5.78 -10.71
C LEU A 75 -4.65 -6.55 -11.39
N PHE A 76 -4.72 -6.75 -12.70
CA PHE A 76 -3.62 -7.33 -13.46
C PHE A 76 -2.34 -6.50 -13.32
N ALA A 77 -2.43 -5.19 -13.50
CA ALA A 77 -1.30 -4.27 -13.34
C ALA A 77 -0.72 -4.30 -11.92
N MET A 78 -1.56 -4.36 -10.87
CA MET A 78 -1.12 -4.54 -9.49
C MET A 78 -0.36 -5.84 -9.31
N GLY A 79 -0.82 -6.95 -9.91
CA GLY A 79 -0.10 -8.22 -9.92
C GLY A 79 1.28 -8.10 -10.56
N VAL A 80 1.38 -7.42 -11.71
CA VAL A 80 2.66 -7.11 -12.38
C VAL A 80 3.55 -6.27 -11.47
N GLY A 81 3.03 -5.22 -10.85
CA GLY A 81 3.77 -4.38 -9.90
C GLY A 81 4.30 -5.18 -8.72
N SER A 82 3.46 -6.01 -8.11
CA SER A 82 3.86 -6.89 -7.02
C SER A 82 5.00 -7.84 -7.44
N TYR A 83 4.93 -8.41 -8.63
CA TYR A 83 6.00 -9.24 -9.18
C TYR A 83 7.29 -8.44 -9.42
N LEU A 84 7.21 -7.22 -9.96
CA LEU A 84 8.34 -6.34 -10.20
C LEU A 84 9.03 -5.89 -8.91
N SER A 85 8.31 -5.85 -7.79
CA SER A 85 8.85 -5.46 -6.48
C SER A 85 10.08 -6.29 -6.08
N ARG A 86 10.21 -7.53 -6.56
CA ARG A 86 11.32 -8.43 -6.26
C ARG A 86 12.69 -7.89 -6.70
N PHE A 87 12.73 -7.03 -7.72
CA PHE A 87 13.97 -6.46 -8.24
C PHE A 87 14.51 -5.28 -7.40
N PHE A 88 13.71 -4.78 -6.46
CA PHE A 88 14.09 -3.72 -5.56
C PHE A 88 14.69 -4.31 -4.27
N GLU A 89 16.01 -4.50 -4.20
CA GLU A 89 16.67 -5.10 -3.04
C GLU A 89 17.31 -4.07 -2.11
N ARG A 90 17.78 -2.95 -2.65
CA ARG A 90 18.52 -1.91 -1.91
C ARG A 90 17.70 -0.64 -1.81
N GLN A 91 17.92 0.13 -0.74
CA GLN A 91 17.29 1.44 -0.52
C GLN A 91 15.75 1.42 -0.61
N LEU A 92 15.12 0.40 -0.05
CA LEU A 92 13.66 0.21 -0.09
C LEU A 92 12.87 1.48 0.29
N PRO A 93 13.24 2.24 1.36
CA PRO A 93 12.51 3.46 1.69
C PRO A 93 12.59 4.54 0.61
N ALA A 94 13.72 4.66 -0.10
CA ALA A 94 13.86 5.64 -1.18
C ALA A 94 13.03 5.25 -2.41
N HIS A 95 12.95 3.96 -2.74
CA HIS A 95 12.09 3.47 -3.82
C HIS A 95 10.61 3.64 -3.47
N PHE A 96 10.21 3.28 -2.26
CA PHE A 96 8.84 3.51 -1.77
C PHE A 96 8.43 4.97 -1.93
N LEU A 97 9.27 5.91 -1.46
CA LEU A 97 9.01 7.34 -1.61
C LEU A 97 8.84 7.78 -3.08
N ARG A 98 9.72 7.31 -3.97
CA ARG A 98 9.62 7.65 -5.40
C ARG A 98 8.34 7.14 -6.03
N ILE A 99 7.95 5.91 -5.68
CA ILE A 99 6.70 5.29 -6.16
C ILE A 99 5.50 6.09 -5.66
N GLU A 100 5.45 6.42 -4.37
CA GLU A 100 4.39 7.24 -3.79
C GLU A 100 4.24 8.60 -4.48
N LEU A 101 5.35 9.28 -4.75
CA LEU A 101 5.31 10.57 -5.46
C LEU A 101 4.84 10.42 -6.92
N LEU A 102 5.22 9.33 -7.59
CA LEU A 102 4.75 9.04 -8.94
C LEU A 102 3.26 8.70 -8.95
N VAL A 103 2.80 7.90 -8.00
CA VAL A 103 1.36 7.59 -7.83
C VAL A 103 0.57 8.86 -7.53
N ALA A 104 1.08 9.71 -6.63
CA ALA A 104 0.46 10.99 -6.31
C ALA A 104 0.29 11.89 -7.55
N LEU A 105 1.36 11.99 -8.35
CA LEU A 105 1.37 12.82 -9.54
C LEU A 105 0.48 12.26 -10.65
N ILE A 106 0.69 11.00 -11.02
CA ILE A 106 0.01 10.38 -12.17
C ILE A 106 -1.42 10.03 -11.81
N GLY A 107 -1.64 9.39 -10.65
CA GLY A 107 -2.96 9.00 -10.16
C GLY A 107 -3.82 10.22 -9.84
N GLY A 108 -3.25 11.22 -9.18
CA GLY A 108 -3.95 12.48 -8.88
C GLY A 108 -4.34 13.27 -10.14
N ALA A 109 -3.49 13.29 -11.16
CA ALA A 109 -3.75 13.95 -12.43
C ALA A 109 -4.62 13.12 -13.40
N LEU A 110 -4.81 11.81 -13.14
CA LEU A 110 -5.48 10.87 -14.06
C LEU A 110 -6.85 11.37 -14.54
N PRO A 111 -7.80 11.80 -13.69
CA PRO A 111 -9.09 12.26 -14.16
C PRO A 111 -8.97 13.50 -15.06
N ALA A 112 -8.09 14.45 -14.71
CA ALA A 112 -7.87 15.65 -15.49
C ALA A 112 -7.27 15.34 -16.88
N LEU A 113 -6.27 14.47 -16.92
CA LEU A 113 -5.64 14.03 -18.17
C LEU A 113 -6.64 13.34 -19.09
N LEU A 114 -7.50 12.49 -18.54
CA LEU A 114 -8.53 11.79 -19.32
C LEU A 114 -9.61 12.76 -19.86
N PHE A 115 -10.02 13.77 -19.08
CA PHE A 115 -10.93 14.79 -19.56
C PHE A 115 -10.31 15.60 -20.70
N ILE A 116 -9.04 16.00 -20.57
CA ILE A 116 -8.31 16.72 -21.64
C ILE A 116 -8.20 15.85 -22.89
N ALA A 117 -7.83 14.57 -22.73
CA ALA A 117 -7.72 13.65 -23.86
C ALA A 117 -9.05 13.46 -24.58
N ASN A 118 -10.16 13.36 -23.86
CA ASN A 118 -11.48 13.27 -24.46
C ASN A 118 -11.86 14.54 -25.25
N ALA A 119 -11.46 15.71 -24.76
CA ALA A 119 -11.78 16.98 -25.41
C ALA A 119 -10.93 17.22 -26.66
N TRP A 120 -9.65 16.88 -26.66
CA TRP A 120 -8.71 17.26 -27.74
C TRP A 120 -8.38 16.11 -28.70
N ALA A 121 -8.44 14.87 -28.24
CA ALA A 121 -8.10 13.70 -29.02
C ALA A 121 -8.98 12.49 -28.64
N PRO A 122 -10.29 12.49 -28.96
CA PRO A 122 -11.21 11.42 -28.57
C PRO A 122 -10.75 10.03 -29.05
N GLY A 123 -10.09 9.94 -30.21
CA GLY A 123 -9.56 8.70 -30.76
C GLY A 123 -8.44 8.09 -29.93
N ALA A 124 -7.69 8.88 -29.17
CA ALA A 124 -6.62 8.42 -28.30
C ALA A 124 -7.09 8.14 -26.86
N PHE A 125 -8.33 8.47 -26.50
CA PHE A 125 -8.86 8.34 -25.14
C PHE A 125 -8.69 6.93 -24.57
N ARG A 126 -9.09 5.89 -25.32
CA ARG A 126 -8.97 4.50 -24.86
C ARG A 126 -7.53 4.10 -24.58
N LEU A 127 -6.61 4.46 -25.48
CA LEU A 127 -5.19 4.14 -25.32
C LEU A 127 -4.62 4.81 -24.07
N LEU A 128 -4.93 6.08 -23.87
CA LEU A 128 -4.48 6.83 -22.70
C LEU A 128 -5.11 6.29 -21.41
N LEU A 129 -6.41 5.98 -21.43
CA LEU A 129 -7.13 5.38 -20.29
C LEU A 129 -6.46 4.10 -19.81
N TYR A 130 -6.31 3.11 -20.70
CA TYR A 130 -5.69 1.84 -20.32
C TYR A 130 -4.20 1.99 -19.99
N GLY A 131 -3.48 2.86 -20.70
CA GLY A 131 -2.09 3.19 -20.40
C GLY A 131 -1.91 3.75 -18.98
N LEU A 132 -2.74 4.71 -18.58
CA LEU A 132 -2.71 5.29 -17.23
C LEU A 132 -3.16 4.28 -16.17
N VAL A 133 -4.21 3.49 -16.43
CA VAL A 133 -4.69 2.44 -15.52
C VAL A 133 -3.60 1.40 -15.26
N LEU A 134 -2.95 0.90 -16.31
CA LEU A 134 -1.86 -0.07 -16.18
C LEU A 134 -0.65 0.54 -15.45
N MET A 135 -0.31 1.79 -15.72
CA MET A 135 0.82 2.47 -15.08
C MET A 135 0.55 2.71 -13.60
N VAL A 136 -0.60 3.29 -13.24
CA VAL A 136 -0.96 3.53 -11.83
C VAL A 136 -1.12 2.22 -11.09
N GLY A 137 -1.82 1.23 -11.65
CA GLY A 137 -1.99 -0.08 -11.04
C GLY A 137 -0.66 -0.79 -10.79
N THR A 138 0.30 -0.70 -11.72
CA THR A 138 1.65 -1.27 -11.53
C THR A 138 2.39 -0.57 -10.39
N LEU A 139 2.33 0.76 -10.31
CA LEU A 139 2.97 1.52 -9.24
C LEU A 139 2.36 1.18 -7.87
N VAL A 140 1.03 1.17 -7.76
CA VAL A 140 0.31 0.79 -6.53
C VAL A 140 0.63 -0.67 -6.15
N GLY A 141 0.71 -1.57 -7.12
CA GLY A 141 1.10 -2.96 -6.87
C GLY A 141 2.51 -3.15 -6.31
N LEU A 142 3.42 -2.19 -6.49
CA LEU A 142 4.76 -2.19 -5.88
C LEU A 142 4.72 -1.85 -4.38
N GLU A 143 3.74 -1.09 -3.91
CA GLU A 143 3.74 -0.46 -2.57
C GLU A 143 3.64 -1.48 -1.44
N ILE A 144 2.64 -2.38 -1.48
CA ILE A 144 2.41 -3.37 -0.42
C ILE A 144 3.65 -4.26 -0.17
N PRO A 145 4.27 -4.90 -1.20
CA PRO A 145 5.47 -5.70 -0.98
C PRO A 145 6.66 -4.89 -0.46
N LEU A 146 6.80 -3.63 -0.87
CA LEU A 146 7.87 -2.75 -0.37
C LEU A 146 7.66 -2.41 1.10
N VAL A 147 6.44 -2.04 1.51
CA VAL A 147 6.08 -1.79 2.91
C VAL A 147 6.33 -3.03 3.76
N MET A 148 5.88 -4.20 3.32
CA MET A 148 6.12 -5.46 4.03
C MET A 148 7.62 -5.74 4.23
N ARG A 149 8.45 -5.47 3.24
CA ARG A 149 9.91 -5.65 3.36
C ARG A 149 10.57 -4.65 4.30
N ILE A 150 10.08 -3.41 4.34
CA ILE A 150 10.55 -2.39 5.28
C ILE A 150 10.19 -2.79 6.72
N LEU A 151 8.97 -3.27 6.95
CA LEU A 151 8.45 -3.65 8.27
C LEU A 151 8.99 -5.00 8.77
N LYS A 152 9.34 -5.94 7.89
CA LYS A 152 9.81 -7.30 8.23
C LYS A 152 10.98 -7.34 9.22
N ARG A 153 11.72 -6.27 9.38
CA ARG A 153 12.86 -6.20 10.30
C ARG A 153 12.45 -6.24 11.77
N ASN A 154 11.21 -5.93 12.11
CA ASN A 154 10.77 -5.64 13.48
C ASN A 154 9.62 -6.52 13.99
N VAL A 155 8.89 -7.24 13.10
CA VAL A 155 7.66 -7.97 13.43
C VAL A 155 7.70 -9.39 12.82
N ALA A 156 7.03 -10.34 13.46
CA ALA A 156 6.84 -11.67 12.88
C ALA A 156 6.07 -11.57 11.56
N LEU A 157 6.52 -12.28 10.53
CA LEU A 157 5.99 -12.16 9.17
C LEU A 157 4.46 -12.40 9.11
N ARG A 158 3.94 -13.34 9.91
CA ARG A 158 2.51 -13.68 9.97
C ARG A 158 1.66 -12.50 10.44
N ASP A 159 2.07 -11.86 11.52
CA ASP A 159 1.32 -10.75 12.14
C ASP A 159 1.40 -9.51 11.25
N LEU A 160 2.57 -9.29 10.65
CA LEU A 160 2.78 -8.20 9.71
C LEU A 160 1.85 -8.28 8.48
N VAL A 161 1.79 -9.46 7.84
CA VAL A 161 0.92 -9.66 6.66
C VAL A 161 -0.54 -9.42 7.01
N SER A 162 -1.00 -9.94 8.16
CA SER A 162 -2.36 -9.74 8.64
C SER A 162 -2.67 -8.26 8.86
N GLN A 163 -1.79 -7.53 9.52
CA GLN A 163 -1.97 -6.11 9.80
C GLN A 163 -2.00 -5.27 8.52
N VAL A 164 -1.02 -5.44 7.63
CA VAL A 164 -0.94 -4.69 6.38
C VAL A 164 -2.19 -4.92 5.53
N LEU A 165 -2.63 -6.17 5.34
CA LEU A 165 -3.83 -6.47 4.58
C LEU A 165 -5.11 -5.92 5.24
N THR A 166 -5.18 -5.91 6.57
CA THR A 166 -6.32 -5.33 7.29
C THR A 166 -6.44 -3.85 7.04
N PHE A 167 -5.34 -3.09 7.17
CA PHE A 167 -5.36 -1.64 6.92
C PHE A 167 -5.59 -1.30 5.45
N ASP A 168 -5.07 -2.11 4.53
CA ASP A 168 -5.33 -1.99 3.10
C ASP A 168 -6.82 -2.16 2.78
N CYS A 169 -7.44 -3.24 3.26
CA CYS A 169 -8.87 -3.49 3.08
C CYS A 169 -9.75 -2.42 3.74
N LEU A 170 -9.37 -1.91 4.91
CA LEU A 170 -10.12 -0.85 5.58
C LEU A 170 -10.05 0.46 4.80
N GLY A 171 -8.90 0.82 4.24
CA GLY A 171 -8.74 1.98 3.37
C GLY A 171 -9.60 1.87 2.11
N ALA A 172 -9.56 0.71 1.46
CA ALA A 172 -10.38 0.41 0.30
C ALA A 172 -11.89 0.47 0.63
N LEU A 173 -12.33 -0.12 1.74
CA LEU A 173 -13.72 -0.08 2.19
C LEU A 173 -14.20 1.35 2.44
N ALA A 174 -13.41 2.16 3.15
CA ALA A 174 -13.75 3.54 3.44
C ALA A 174 -14.02 4.34 2.16
N VAL A 175 -13.15 4.19 1.16
CA VAL A 175 -13.28 4.88 -0.12
C VAL A 175 -14.41 4.29 -0.98
N SER A 176 -14.59 2.98 -1.02
CA SER A 176 -15.64 2.36 -1.83
C SER A 176 -17.03 2.90 -1.48
N VAL A 177 -17.23 3.26 -0.21
CA VAL A 177 -18.47 3.88 0.28
C VAL A 177 -18.45 5.40 0.08
N ALA A 178 -17.35 6.07 0.44
CA ALA A 178 -17.24 7.52 0.38
C ALA A 178 -17.23 8.06 -1.07
N PHE A 179 -16.66 7.33 -2.02
CA PHE A 179 -16.51 7.76 -3.40
C PHE A 179 -17.84 8.11 -4.07
N PRO A 180 -18.84 7.19 -4.16
CA PRO A 180 -20.11 7.49 -4.79
C PRO A 180 -21.04 8.38 -3.93
N LEU A 181 -20.93 8.34 -2.60
CA LEU A 181 -21.87 9.04 -1.72
C LEU A 181 -21.45 10.48 -1.41
N VAL A 182 -20.15 10.75 -1.35
CA VAL A 182 -19.62 12.02 -0.88
C VAL A 182 -18.65 12.64 -1.88
N LEU A 183 -17.62 11.89 -2.29
CA LEU A 183 -16.51 12.47 -3.04
C LEU A 183 -16.95 12.95 -4.44
N VAL A 184 -17.58 12.08 -5.21
CA VAL A 184 -18.02 12.42 -6.57
C VAL A 184 -19.14 13.45 -6.56
N PRO A 185 -20.22 13.32 -5.73
CA PRO A 185 -21.30 14.29 -5.74
C PRO A 185 -20.90 15.69 -5.28
N GLN A 186 -19.98 15.81 -4.34
CA GLN A 186 -19.59 17.10 -3.76
C GLN A 186 -18.36 17.73 -4.42
N LEU A 187 -17.36 16.93 -4.77
CA LEU A 187 -16.09 17.42 -5.31
C LEU A 187 -15.98 17.24 -6.83
N GLY A 188 -16.66 16.23 -7.37
CA GLY A 188 -16.46 15.79 -8.75
C GLY A 188 -15.16 14.98 -8.94
N LEU A 189 -15.00 14.35 -10.10
CA LEU A 189 -13.89 13.42 -10.35
C LEU A 189 -12.50 14.09 -10.32
N ILE A 190 -12.36 15.28 -10.92
CA ILE A 190 -11.06 15.97 -11.01
C ILE A 190 -10.56 16.39 -9.63
N ARG A 191 -11.43 17.08 -8.85
CA ARG A 191 -11.03 17.54 -7.51
C ARG A 191 -10.75 16.37 -6.56
N THR A 192 -11.53 15.29 -6.68
CA THR A 192 -11.29 14.06 -5.91
C THR A 192 -9.93 13.47 -6.25
N GLY A 193 -9.59 13.33 -7.53
CA GLY A 193 -8.27 12.84 -7.94
C GLY A 193 -7.12 13.70 -7.39
N LEU A 194 -7.21 15.03 -7.55
CA LEU A 194 -6.19 15.95 -7.04
C LEU A 194 -6.07 15.93 -5.51
N LEU A 195 -7.20 15.87 -4.78
CA LEU A 195 -7.20 15.77 -3.33
C LEU A 195 -6.46 14.53 -2.85
N PHE A 196 -6.78 13.37 -3.44
CA PHE A 196 -6.13 12.10 -3.07
C PHE A 196 -4.68 12.04 -3.56
N GLY A 197 -4.34 12.69 -4.68
CA GLY A 197 -2.95 12.90 -5.10
C GLY A 197 -2.15 13.71 -4.07
N LEU A 198 -2.73 14.79 -3.55
CA LEU A 198 -2.10 15.59 -2.48
C LEU A 198 -1.97 14.80 -1.17
N MET A 199 -3.00 14.02 -0.81
CA MET A 199 -2.93 13.13 0.37
C MET A 199 -1.80 12.11 0.24
N ASN A 200 -1.67 11.48 -0.93
CA ASN A 200 -0.60 10.52 -1.19
C ASN A 200 0.79 11.18 -1.14
N ALA A 201 0.95 12.38 -1.72
CA ALA A 201 2.17 13.16 -1.61
C ALA A 201 2.49 13.54 -0.15
N ALA A 202 1.48 13.89 0.66
CA ALA A 202 1.66 14.19 2.08
C ALA A 202 2.14 12.96 2.85
N VAL A 203 1.59 11.77 2.57
CA VAL A 203 2.06 10.49 3.15
C VAL A 203 3.51 10.23 2.76
N ALA A 204 3.87 10.44 1.51
CA ALA A 204 5.25 10.29 1.04
C ALA A 204 6.21 11.21 1.80
N LEU A 205 5.87 12.48 1.96
CA LEU A 205 6.68 13.46 2.70
C LEU A 205 6.77 13.12 4.19
N TRP A 206 5.67 12.67 4.79
CA TRP A 206 5.64 12.22 6.18
C TRP A 206 6.52 10.99 6.40
N ALA A 207 6.48 10.01 5.51
CA ALA A 207 7.36 8.85 5.55
C ALA A 207 8.84 9.26 5.48
N VAL A 208 9.21 10.24 4.64
CA VAL A 208 10.58 10.80 4.60
C VAL A 208 11.00 11.38 5.94
N TRP A 209 10.12 12.18 6.54
CA TRP A 209 10.42 12.81 7.82
C TRP A 209 10.65 11.76 8.92
N LEU A 210 9.82 10.71 8.93
CA LEU A 210 9.92 9.59 9.86
C LEU A 210 11.24 8.82 9.69
N PHE A 211 11.60 8.46 8.46
CA PHE A 211 12.84 7.74 8.16
C PHE A 211 14.10 8.58 8.43
N ARG A 212 14.06 9.89 8.22
CA ARG A 212 15.17 10.78 8.58
C ARG A 212 15.43 10.81 10.10
N GLY A 213 14.38 10.78 10.89
CA GLY A 213 14.47 10.71 12.35
C GLY A 213 15.16 9.43 12.83
N GLU A 214 14.78 8.28 12.27
CA GLU A 214 15.36 6.99 12.61
C GLU A 214 16.83 6.87 12.16
N LEU A 215 17.16 7.33 10.96
CA LEU A 215 18.54 7.35 10.46
C LEU A 215 19.46 8.25 11.28
N ARG A 216 18.96 9.39 11.79
CA ARG A 216 19.71 10.26 12.69
C ARG A 216 19.97 9.59 14.05
N ARG A 217 18.99 8.88 14.60
CA ARG A 217 19.13 8.13 15.85
C ARG A 217 20.17 7.02 15.73
N LEU A 218 20.11 6.23 14.63
CA LEU A 218 21.07 5.16 14.37
C LEU A 218 22.51 5.68 14.20
N ARG A 219 22.69 6.82 13.54
CA ARG A 219 24.01 7.48 13.43
C ARG A 219 24.52 8.00 14.78
N ALA A 220 23.65 8.54 15.61
CA ALA A 220 24.04 9.02 16.93
C ALA A 220 24.50 7.87 17.86
N HIS A 221 23.88 6.68 17.76
CA HIS A 221 24.30 5.49 18.53
C HIS A 221 25.54 4.78 17.95
N ALA A 222 25.89 5.02 16.69
CA ALA A 222 27.10 4.45 16.08
C ALA A 222 28.36 5.31 16.35
N VAL A 223 28.21 6.51 16.86
CA VAL A 223 29.30 7.47 17.16
C VAL A 223 29.57 7.59 18.68
N ALA A 224 28.65 7.06 19.51
CA ALA A 224 28.80 6.96 20.97
C ALA A 224 29.31 5.59 21.37
#